data_a58373c83559149346402fbac6876273
#
_entry.id   a58373c83559149346402fbac6876273
#
_cell.length_a   1.000
_cell.length_b   1.000
_cell.length_c   1.000
_cell.angle_alpha   90.00
_cell.angle_beta   90.00
_cell.angle_gamma   90.00
#
_symmetry.space_group_name_H-M   'P 1'
#
loop_
_entity.id
_entity.type
_entity.pdbx_description
1 polymer ?
#
loop_
_entity_poly.entity_id
_entity_poly.type
_entity_poly.pdbx_seq_one_letter_code
_entity_poly.pdbx_strand_id
1 'polypeptide(L)'
;MKRRRPASRNRAEPPARPVGETTRDWVLGRGQAPFIVQKPAPYRPELRLMLDAGADRIIAMEPVEPGGSASDVAGWAAGKVRPGIRLRVEEHAVAEALRQRLGGEVEVLEAPTPEIDWALEALEEYGAGAGSGHEPQWADGAAPEAKAGFYVAAMRFERAAPWKKAGDGQVLVVDVPAMGWKGACISIIGQAEDTFGLLLFRSLADFLQFVRLGDKVAAGSRRTAGPGVPLFSINFDRPRDLPGGKKLAKEARAHGFFTGPQGRVPYILKLSPDAVESSATTDDYRLATACLVAVDRFVERHEELFAGKPLQPIEERSSVPTAGGDLEVVVTCP
;
A
#
# COMPACT_ATOMS: atom_id res chain seq x y z
N MET A 1 18.90 -32.23 5.02
CA MET A 1 18.04 -32.13 3.82
C MET A 1 18.28 -30.76 3.20
N LYS A 2 18.89 -30.67 2.02
CA LYS A 2 19.14 -29.39 1.31
C LYS A 2 17.88 -29.00 0.55
N ARG A 3 17.19 -27.89 0.95
CA ARG A 3 16.07 -27.34 0.21
C ARG A 3 16.58 -26.78 -1.12
N ARG A 4 16.07 -27.29 -2.23
CA ARG A 4 16.29 -26.79 -3.58
C ARG A 4 15.60 -25.42 -3.70
N ARG A 5 16.34 -24.38 -4.10
CA ARG A 5 15.80 -23.09 -4.54
C ARG A 5 14.92 -23.32 -5.76
N PRO A 6 13.75 -22.67 -5.87
CA PRO A 6 12.98 -22.70 -7.11
C PRO A 6 13.77 -22.02 -8.22
N ALA A 7 13.77 -22.66 -9.39
CA ALA A 7 14.42 -22.15 -10.59
C ALA A 7 13.81 -20.81 -11.00
N SER A 8 14.69 -19.83 -11.29
CA SER A 8 14.31 -18.55 -11.87
C SER A 8 13.45 -18.81 -13.12
N ARG A 9 12.26 -18.22 -13.18
CA ARG A 9 11.45 -18.19 -14.39
C ARG A 9 12.28 -17.58 -15.51
N ASN A 10 12.48 -18.34 -16.58
CA ASN A 10 13.04 -17.86 -17.84
C ASN A 10 12.26 -16.63 -18.29
N ARG A 11 12.84 -15.44 -18.13
CA ARG A 11 12.42 -14.27 -18.90
C ARG A 11 12.69 -14.61 -20.37
N ALA A 12 11.65 -14.65 -21.18
CA ALA A 12 11.81 -14.71 -22.63
C ALA A 12 12.64 -13.49 -23.06
N GLU A 13 13.84 -13.72 -23.61
CA GLU A 13 14.61 -12.68 -24.27
C GLU A 13 13.77 -12.07 -25.38
N PRO A 14 13.70 -10.73 -25.46
CA PRO A 14 13.03 -10.08 -26.59
C PRO A 14 13.72 -10.49 -27.90
N PRO A 15 13.00 -10.67 -29.01
CA PRO A 15 13.57 -11.09 -30.27
C PRO A 15 14.65 -10.09 -30.74
N ALA A 16 15.81 -10.62 -31.16
CA ALA A 16 16.91 -9.85 -31.68
C ALA A 16 16.46 -8.98 -32.88
N ARG A 17 16.67 -7.67 -32.81
CA ARG A 17 16.31 -6.71 -33.86
C ARG A 17 17.25 -6.81 -35.07
N PRO A 18 16.72 -6.64 -36.31
CA PRO A 18 17.57 -6.53 -37.47
C PRO A 18 18.44 -5.25 -37.39
N VAL A 19 19.73 -5.41 -37.65
CA VAL A 19 20.72 -4.33 -37.73
C VAL A 19 20.53 -3.59 -39.05
N GLY A 20 19.75 -2.48 -39.01
CA GLY A 20 19.58 -1.63 -40.17
C GLY A 20 18.94 -0.29 -39.77
N GLU A 21 19.70 0.81 -39.92
CA GLU A 21 19.35 2.21 -39.62
C GLU A 21 18.84 2.45 -38.19
N THR A 22 19.69 3.08 -37.41
CA THR A 22 19.41 3.44 -35.99
C THR A 22 18.44 4.60 -35.88
N THR A 23 17.19 4.38 -36.26
CA THR A 23 16.07 5.22 -35.82
C THR A 23 15.97 5.03 -34.30
N ARG A 24 16.28 6.08 -33.54
CA ARG A 24 16.18 6.03 -32.09
C ARG A 24 14.70 5.92 -31.71
N ASP A 25 14.33 4.78 -31.15
CA ASP A 25 12.97 4.50 -30.73
C ASP A 25 12.79 4.95 -29.26
N TRP A 26 12.06 6.04 -29.09
CA TRP A 26 11.75 6.58 -27.78
C TRP A 26 10.32 6.26 -27.41
N VAL A 27 10.08 6.12 -26.12
CA VAL A 27 8.76 5.80 -25.56
C VAL A 27 8.37 6.89 -24.58
N LEU A 28 7.15 7.41 -24.73
CA LEU A 28 6.56 8.39 -23.85
C LEU A 28 5.35 7.79 -23.17
N GLY A 29 5.26 7.95 -21.87
CA GLY A 29 4.08 7.57 -21.09
C GLY A 29 4.02 8.28 -19.75
N ARG A 30 2.99 7.96 -19.02
CA ARG A 30 2.76 8.46 -17.67
C ARG A 30 2.21 7.38 -16.77
N GLY A 31 2.46 7.51 -15.48
CA GLY A 31 1.91 6.61 -14.48
C GLY A 31 2.09 7.17 -13.08
N GLN A 32 1.52 6.52 -12.10
CA GLN A 32 1.65 6.98 -10.74
C GLN A 32 3.07 6.78 -10.21
N ALA A 33 3.59 7.82 -9.53
CA ALA A 33 4.88 7.72 -8.87
C ALA A 33 4.85 6.71 -7.72
N PRO A 34 5.93 5.96 -7.48
CA PRO A 34 6.05 5.08 -6.32
C PRO A 34 6.36 5.83 -5.02
N PHE A 35 6.27 7.15 -5.00
CA PHE A 35 6.54 7.99 -3.85
C PHE A 35 5.43 9.04 -3.65
N ILE A 36 5.42 9.64 -2.45
CA ILE A 36 4.45 10.66 -2.06
C ILE A 36 5.16 12.01 -1.86
N VAL A 37 4.57 13.07 -2.38
CA VAL A 37 4.97 14.44 -2.08
C VAL A 37 4.20 14.91 -0.85
N GLN A 38 4.91 15.38 0.18
CA GLN A 38 4.34 15.68 1.51
C GLN A 38 3.77 17.10 1.65
N LYS A 39 4.24 18.06 0.84
CA LYS A 39 3.87 19.49 1.01
C LYS A 39 3.30 20.08 -0.27
N PRO A 40 2.26 20.93 -0.17
CA PRO A 40 1.61 21.44 1.05
C PRO A 40 0.67 20.44 1.71
N ALA A 41 0.09 19.51 0.96
CA ALA A 41 -0.70 18.37 1.44
C ALA A 41 -0.14 17.08 0.81
N PRO A 42 -0.20 15.93 1.50
CA PRO A 42 0.28 14.68 0.95
C PRO A 42 -0.50 14.28 -0.31
N TYR A 43 0.21 14.02 -1.41
CA TYR A 43 -0.37 13.46 -2.63
C TYR A 43 0.63 12.57 -3.34
N ARG A 44 0.13 11.63 -4.14
CA ARG A 44 0.96 10.79 -5.01
C ARG A 44 1.05 11.45 -6.39
N PRO A 45 2.23 11.91 -6.83
CA PRO A 45 2.36 12.57 -8.12
C PRO A 45 2.15 11.58 -9.28
N GLU A 46 1.78 12.11 -10.42
CA GLU A 46 1.93 11.43 -11.71
C GLU A 46 3.36 11.63 -12.20
N LEU A 47 4.00 10.57 -12.71
CA LEU A 47 5.30 10.66 -13.39
C LEU A 47 5.08 10.71 -14.88
N ARG A 48 5.65 11.74 -15.52
CA ARG A 48 5.87 11.76 -16.97
C ARG A 48 7.22 11.13 -17.25
N LEU A 49 7.26 10.12 -18.10
CA LEU A 49 8.45 9.35 -18.42
C LEU A 49 8.72 9.37 -19.92
N MET A 50 9.98 9.58 -20.28
CA MET A 50 10.47 9.40 -21.64
C MET A 50 11.70 8.50 -21.60
N LEU A 51 11.66 7.42 -22.37
CA LEU A 51 12.67 6.36 -22.38
C LEU A 51 13.27 6.21 -23.78
N ASP A 52 14.55 5.89 -23.86
CA ASP A 52 15.19 5.35 -25.07
C ASP A 52 15.07 3.82 -24.99
N ALA A 53 14.12 3.26 -25.76
CA ALA A 53 13.84 1.83 -25.73
C ALA A 53 15.00 0.98 -26.29
N GLY A 54 15.84 1.59 -27.15
CA GLY A 54 17.03 0.90 -27.69
C GLY A 54 18.19 0.83 -26.72
N ALA A 55 18.32 1.85 -25.85
CA ALA A 55 19.40 1.98 -24.89
C ALA A 55 18.98 1.59 -23.45
N ASP A 56 17.73 1.19 -23.26
CA ASP A 56 17.13 0.87 -21.94
C ASP A 56 17.42 1.97 -20.90
N ARG A 57 17.14 3.22 -21.28
CA ARG A 57 17.55 4.39 -20.50
C ARG A 57 16.46 5.43 -20.37
N ILE A 58 16.27 5.96 -19.16
CA ILE A 58 15.42 7.13 -18.93
C ILE A 58 16.07 8.37 -19.55
N ILE A 59 15.38 9.01 -20.49
CA ILE A 59 15.76 10.27 -21.11
C ILE A 59 15.33 11.45 -20.26
N ALA A 60 14.08 11.40 -19.79
CA ALA A 60 13.52 12.43 -18.94
C ALA A 60 12.43 11.86 -18.05
N MET A 61 12.34 12.40 -16.87
CA MET A 61 11.31 12.08 -15.86
C MET A 61 10.92 13.36 -15.15
N GLU A 62 9.61 13.54 -14.91
CA GLU A 62 9.09 14.70 -14.18
C GLU A 62 7.90 14.27 -13.33
N PRO A 63 7.95 14.48 -12.01
CA PRO A 63 6.79 14.34 -11.15
C PRO A 63 5.89 15.58 -11.28
N VAL A 64 4.60 15.38 -11.49
CA VAL A 64 3.60 16.44 -11.61
C VAL A 64 2.37 16.13 -10.76
N GLU A 65 1.53 17.12 -10.50
CA GLU A 65 0.23 16.89 -9.88
C GLU A 65 -0.64 15.99 -10.78
N PRO A 66 -1.41 15.05 -10.18
CA PRO A 66 -2.27 14.15 -10.96
C PRO A 66 -3.32 14.90 -11.78
N GLY A 67 -3.65 14.36 -12.94
CA GLY A 67 -4.73 14.89 -13.78
C GLY A 67 -4.27 15.91 -14.83
N GLY A 68 -2.99 15.96 -15.15
CA GLY A 68 -2.46 16.76 -16.25
C GLY A 68 -3.09 16.38 -17.59
N SER A 69 -3.37 17.38 -18.44
CA SER A 69 -3.98 17.17 -19.76
C SER A 69 -3.01 16.49 -20.73
N ALA A 70 -3.54 15.85 -21.78
CA ALA A 70 -2.72 15.33 -22.89
C ALA A 70 -1.86 16.41 -23.54
N SER A 71 -2.37 17.65 -23.62
CA SER A 71 -1.64 18.82 -24.13
C SER A 71 -0.44 19.19 -23.28
N ASP A 72 -0.53 19.03 -21.94
CA ASP A 72 0.57 19.31 -21.02
C ASP A 72 1.69 18.27 -21.17
N VAL A 73 1.31 16.99 -21.31
CA VAL A 73 2.25 15.89 -21.56
C VAL A 73 2.97 16.11 -22.91
N ALA A 74 2.20 16.41 -23.95
CA ALA A 74 2.75 16.68 -25.28
C ALA A 74 3.66 17.91 -25.28
N GLY A 75 3.29 18.97 -24.55
CA GLY A 75 4.13 20.18 -24.39
C GLY A 75 5.44 19.91 -23.70
N TRP A 76 5.42 19.11 -22.64
CA TRP A 76 6.62 18.69 -21.93
C TRP A 76 7.56 17.84 -22.78
N ALA A 77 7.00 16.90 -23.54
CA ALA A 77 7.75 15.99 -24.40
C ALA A 77 8.35 16.71 -25.60
N ALA A 78 7.59 17.60 -26.25
CA ALA A 78 8.03 18.32 -27.45
C ALA A 78 9.33 19.11 -27.23
N GLY A 79 9.53 19.68 -26.02
CA GLY A 79 10.77 20.38 -25.67
C GLY A 79 12.01 19.47 -25.54
N LYS A 80 11.87 18.16 -25.62
CA LYS A 80 12.94 17.16 -25.39
C LYS A 80 13.22 16.30 -26.62
N VAL A 81 12.26 16.19 -27.51
CA VAL A 81 12.37 15.36 -28.74
C VAL A 81 13.17 16.14 -29.83
N ARG A 82 13.91 15.41 -30.61
CA ARG A 82 14.72 15.94 -31.72
C ARG A 82 14.30 15.31 -33.05
N PRO A 83 14.49 15.97 -34.18
CA PRO A 83 14.26 15.37 -35.49
C PRO A 83 14.97 14.02 -35.66
N GLY A 84 14.35 13.09 -36.38
CA GLY A 84 14.89 11.75 -36.63
C GLY A 84 14.64 10.74 -35.49
N ILE A 85 13.82 11.09 -34.50
CA ILE A 85 13.37 10.18 -33.46
C ILE A 85 12.00 9.63 -33.86
N ARG A 86 11.76 8.34 -33.57
CA ARG A 86 10.46 7.72 -33.55
C ARG A 86 9.96 7.72 -32.10
N LEU A 87 8.79 8.31 -31.85
CA LEU A 87 8.20 8.41 -30.51
C LEU A 87 6.95 7.55 -30.41
N ARG A 88 6.99 6.48 -29.60
CA ARG A 88 5.83 5.64 -29.29
C ARG A 88 5.07 6.19 -28.10
N VAL A 89 3.74 6.21 -28.19
CA VAL A 89 2.81 6.69 -27.17
C VAL A 89 1.57 5.80 -27.18
N GLU A 90 1.14 5.32 -26.05
CA GLU A 90 -0.06 4.48 -25.94
C GLU A 90 -1.35 5.31 -25.93
N GLU A 91 -1.32 6.48 -25.33
CA GLU A 91 -2.48 7.34 -25.15
C GLU A 91 -2.79 8.14 -26.42
N HIS A 92 -3.93 7.85 -27.05
CA HIS A 92 -4.37 8.49 -28.30
C HIS A 92 -4.36 10.02 -28.23
N ALA A 93 -4.92 10.61 -27.16
CA ALA A 93 -5.00 12.07 -27.00
C ALA A 93 -3.61 12.72 -26.92
N VAL A 94 -2.62 12.03 -26.31
CA VAL A 94 -1.24 12.51 -26.24
C VAL A 94 -0.58 12.40 -27.61
N ALA A 95 -0.79 11.30 -28.32
CA ALA A 95 -0.26 11.11 -29.68
C ALA A 95 -0.75 12.20 -30.65
N GLU A 96 -2.04 12.51 -30.63
CA GLU A 96 -2.63 13.58 -31.43
C GLU A 96 -2.06 14.95 -31.07
N ALA A 97 -1.95 15.28 -29.78
CA ALA A 97 -1.39 16.54 -29.33
C ALA A 97 0.09 16.69 -29.73
N LEU A 98 0.86 15.58 -29.75
CA LEU A 98 2.25 15.56 -30.20
C LEU A 98 2.37 15.77 -31.71
N ARG A 99 1.54 15.09 -32.53
CA ARG A 99 1.53 15.28 -34.00
C ARG A 99 1.26 16.72 -34.38
N GLN A 100 0.30 17.36 -33.70
CA GLN A 100 -0.01 18.78 -33.91
C GLN A 100 1.16 19.70 -33.58
N ARG A 101 1.92 19.39 -32.50
CA ARG A 101 3.04 20.24 -32.05
C ARG A 101 4.32 20.03 -32.85
N LEU A 102 4.64 18.80 -33.23
CA LEU A 102 5.92 18.42 -33.81
C LEU A 102 5.93 18.49 -35.36
N GLY A 103 4.74 18.70 -35.97
CA GLY A 103 4.65 19.08 -37.39
C GLY A 103 5.27 18.12 -38.39
N GLY A 104 5.41 16.83 -38.06
CA GLY A 104 5.98 15.80 -38.94
C GLY A 104 7.52 15.67 -38.90
N GLU A 105 8.23 16.46 -38.11
CA GLU A 105 9.67 16.31 -37.89
C GLU A 105 10.03 15.06 -37.07
N VAL A 106 9.06 14.53 -36.35
CA VAL A 106 9.14 13.35 -35.48
C VAL A 106 8.05 12.37 -35.87
N GLU A 107 8.40 11.11 -36.06
CA GLU A 107 7.44 10.06 -36.30
C GLU A 107 6.74 9.70 -34.97
N VAL A 108 5.46 10.05 -34.80
CA VAL A 108 4.65 9.72 -33.60
C VAL A 108 3.79 8.49 -33.87
N LEU A 109 4.09 7.38 -33.21
CA LEU A 109 3.36 6.13 -33.32
C LEU A 109 2.46 5.93 -32.09
N GLU A 110 1.20 5.62 -32.34
CA GLU A 110 0.28 5.12 -31.32
C GLU A 110 0.45 3.61 -31.20
N ALA A 111 1.06 3.15 -30.13
CA ALA A 111 1.34 1.74 -29.88
C ALA A 111 1.55 1.48 -28.38
N PRO A 112 1.36 0.22 -27.91
CA PRO A 112 1.62 -0.15 -26.51
C PRO A 112 3.04 0.25 -26.05
N THR A 113 3.13 0.68 -24.80
CA THR A 113 4.37 1.16 -24.18
C THR A 113 4.73 0.39 -22.91
N PRO A 114 4.93 -0.94 -22.97
CA PRO A 114 5.23 -1.76 -21.78
C PRO A 114 6.51 -1.33 -21.07
N GLU A 115 7.43 -0.66 -21.76
CA GLU A 115 8.67 -0.13 -21.18
C GLU A 115 8.37 0.91 -20.10
N ILE A 116 7.27 1.64 -20.19
CA ILE A 116 6.83 2.59 -19.15
C ILE A 116 6.44 1.84 -17.88
N ASP A 117 5.66 0.75 -18.01
CA ASP A 117 5.26 -0.08 -16.87
C ASP A 117 6.49 -0.71 -16.19
N TRP A 118 7.44 -1.24 -16.99
CA TRP A 118 8.70 -1.78 -16.44
C TRP A 118 9.56 -0.73 -15.74
N ALA A 119 9.62 0.49 -16.28
CA ALA A 119 10.36 1.57 -15.63
C ALA A 119 9.70 1.99 -14.32
N LEU A 120 8.38 2.03 -14.24
CA LEU A 120 7.64 2.31 -13.01
C LEU A 120 7.84 1.21 -11.96
N GLU A 121 7.76 -0.07 -12.37
CA GLU A 121 8.07 -1.23 -11.51
C GLU A 121 9.51 -1.17 -10.97
N ALA A 122 10.47 -0.87 -11.83
CA ALA A 122 11.87 -0.72 -11.42
C ALA A 122 12.06 0.44 -10.43
N LEU A 123 11.34 1.54 -10.62
CA LEU A 123 11.35 2.66 -9.68
C LEU A 123 10.69 2.28 -8.34
N GLU A 124 9.64 1.46 -8.34
CA GLU A 124 9.05 0.90 -7.12
C GLU A 124 10.04 0.00 -6.38
N GLU A 125 10.68 -0.94 -7.08
CA GLU A 125 11.69 -1.82 -6.50
C GLU A 125 12.88 -1.03 -5.95
N TYR A 126 13.35 -0.02 -6.69
CA TYR A 126 14.43 0.86 -6.25
C TYR A 126 14.00 1.71 -5.05
N GLY A 127 12.79 2.27 -5.08
CA GLY A 127 12.21 3.04 -3.98
C GLY A 127 12.00 2.18 -2.72
N ALA A 128 11.57 0.95 -2.88
CA ALA A 128 11.45 -0.02 -1.80
C ALA A 128 12.82 -0.44 -1.23
N GLY A 129 13.85 -0.55 -2.10
CA GLY A 129 15.21 -0.92 -1.69
C GLY A 129 16.07 0.24 -1.20
N ALA A 130 15.86 1.45 -1.75
CA ALA A 130 16.62 2.66 -1.40
C ALA A 130 16.08 3.37 -0.14
N GLY A 131 15.04 2.81 0.50
CA GLY A 131 14.28 3.50 1.52
C GLY A 131 13.78 4.81 0.89
N SER A 132 12.58 4.80 0.33
CA SER A 132 11.89 6.06 0.07
C SER A 132 12.14 6.92 1.30
N GLY A 133 12.67 8.13 1.16
CA GLY A 133 12.96 9.03 2.29
C GLY A 133 11.70 9.49 3.04
N HIS A 134 10.64 8.78 2.89
CA HIS A 134 9.44 8.75 3.69
C HIS A 134 9.79 7.93 4.94
N GLU A 135 10.36 8.62 5.92
CA GLU A 135 10.17 8.13 7.27
C GLU A 135 8.66 8.08 7.49
N PRO A 136 8.09 6.88 7.72
CA PRO A 136 6.69 6.80 8.12
C PRO A 136 6.47 7.79 9.24
N GLN A 137 5.37 8.54 9.19
CA GLN A 137 5.09 9.57 10.20
C GLN A 137 4.61 8.90 11.50
N TRP A 138 5.42 7.99 12.03
CA TRP A 138 5.10 7.17 13.19
C TRP A 138 4.96 7.97 14.49
N ALA A 139 5.47 9.18 14.52
CA ALA A 139 5.77 9.86 15.78
C ALA A 139 5.02 11.17 15.99
N ASP A 140 4.03 11.51 15.18
CA ASP A 140 3.58 12.88 15.13
C ASP A 140 2.37 13.15 16.02
N GLY A 141 2.66 13.69 17.20
CA GLY A 141 1.68 14.38 18.03
C GLY A 141 0.72 13.52 18.84
N ALA A 142 0.78 12.18 18.75
CA ALA A 142 -0.06 11.34 19.59
C ALA A 142 0.43 11.31 21.05
N ALA A 143 -0.52 11.35 21.97
CA ALA A 143 -0.24 11.32 23.41
C ALA A 143 0.55 10.05 23.79
N PRO A 144 1.66 10.16 24.55
CA PRO A 144 2.48 9.01 24.95
C PRO A 144 1.70 7.92 25.67
N GLU A 145 0.68 8.29 26.46
CA GLU A 145 -0.19 7.36 27.20
C GLU A 145 -1.04 6.53 26.26
N ALA A 146 -1.52 7.10 25.15
CA ALA A 146 -2.29 6.37 24.13
C ALA A 146 -1.39 5.38 23.40
N LYS A 147 -0.16 5.77 23.07
CA LYS A 147 0.85 4.86 22.49
C LYS A 147 1.19 3.74 23.46
N ALA A 148 1.42 4.04 24.75
CA ALA A 148 1.72 3.02 25.76
C ALA A 148 0.58 1.99 25.86
N GLY A 149 -0.67 2.43 25.93
CA GLY A 149 -1.83 1.56 25.91
C GLY A 149 -1.90 0.66 24.68
N PHE A 150 -1.63 1.24 23.53
CA PHE A 150 -1.57 0.49 22.26
C PHE A 150 -0.47 -0.58 22.27
N TYR A 151 0.74 -0.26 22.70
CA TYR A 151 1.83 -1.24 22.77
C TYR A 151 1.51 -2.40 23.73
N VAL A 152 0.87 -2.13 24.86
CA VAL A 152 0.42 -3.17 25.80
C VAL A 152 -0.62 -4.09 25.17
N ALA A 153 -1.63 -3.52 24.52
CA ALA A 153 -2.67 -4.28 23.83
C ALA A 153 -2.09 -5.10 22.67
N ALA A 154 -1.21 -4.49 21.88
CA ALA A 154 -0.57 -5.13 20.74
C ALA A 154 0.31 -6.32 21.16
N MET A 155 1.09 -6.20 22.23
CA MET A 155 1.87 -7.31 22.77
C MET A 155 1.02 -8.49 23.23
N ARG A 156 -0.12 -8.20 23.87
CA ARG A 156 -1.07 -9.24 24.28
C ARG A 156 -1.62 -9.94 23.06
N PHE A 157 -2.06 -9.20 22.07
CA PHE A 157 -2.59 -9.71 20.80
C PHE A 157 -1.56 -10.56 20.04
N GLU A 158 -0.30 -10.10 19.93
CA GLU A 158 0.77 -10.88 19.29
C GLU A 158 1.03 -12.19 20.03
N ARG A 159 1.01 -12.17 21.37
CA ARG A 159 1.21 -13.37 22.20
C ARG A 159 0.07 -14.36 22.05
N ALA A 160 -1.17 -13.89 22.01
CA ALA A 160 -2.35 -14.73 21.79
C ALA A 160 -2.37 -15.32 20.37
N ALA A 161 -1.76 -14.63 19.40
CA ALA A 161 -1.65 -15.03 18.01
C ALA A 161 -3.01 -15.45 17.38
N PRO A 162 -4.05 -14.59 17.42
CA PRO A 162 -5.39 -14.95 16.99
C PRO A 162 -5.48 -15.36 15.52
N TRP A 163 -4.52 -14.95 14.67
CA TRP A 163 -4.39 -15.40 13.28
C TRP A 163 -4.15 -16.91 13.13
N LYS A 164 -3.76 -17.61 14.19
CA LYS A 164 -3.65 -19.08 14.17
C LYS A 164 -5.00 -19.77 14.27
N LYS A 165 -6.02 -19.04 14.75
CA LYS A 165 -7.38 -19.52 14.98
C LYS A 165 -8.33 -19.01 13.91
N ALA A 166 -8.26 -17.72 13.59
CA ALA A 166 -9.10 -17.04 12.61
C ALA A 166 -8.40 -16.94 11.25
N GLY A 167 -9.12 -17.24 10.17
CA GLY A 167 -8.61 -17.10 8.80
C GLY A 167 -8.76 -15.69 8.24
N ASP A 168 -7.89 -15.31 7.30
CA ASP A 168 -7.89 -13.99 6.65
C ASP A 168 -9.23 -13.67 5.95
N GLY A 169 -9.99 -14.70 5.55
CA GLY A 169 -11.30 -14.55 4.93
C GLY A 169 -12.46 -14.42 5.93
N GLN A 170 -12.18 -14.57 7.22
CA GLN A 170 -13.20 -14.44 8.27
C GLN A 170 -13.27 -12.99 8.74
N VAL A 171 -14.45 -12.39 8.62
CA VAL A 171 -14.66 -10.98 8.91
C VAL A 171 -15.47 -10.85 10.21
N LEU A 172 -14.99 -10.03 11.11
CA LEU A 172 -15.72 -9.56 12.27
C LEU A 172 -16.31 -8.18 12.00
N VAL A 173 -17.49 -7.91 12.50
CA VAL A 173 -18.06 -6.56 12.51
C VAL A 173 -17.79 -5.93 13.85
N VAL A 174 -17.33 -4.67 13.85
CA VAL A 174 -16.98 -3.96 15.07
C VAL A 174 -17.63 -2.59 15.09
N ASP A 175 -18.26 -2.29 16.22
CA ASP A 175 -18.76 -0.96 16.54
C ASP A 175 -17.94 -0.35 17.67
N VAL A 176 -17.48 0.87 17.47
CA VAL A 176 -16.88 1.74 18.49
C VAL A 176 -17.58 3.10 18.41
N PRO A 177 -18.80 3.22 18.98
CA PRO A 177 -19.67 4.38 18.74
C PRO A 177 -19.04 5.72 19.12
N ALA A 178 -18.31 5.75 20.24
CA ALA A 178 -17.62 6.95 20.72
C ALA A 178 -16.53 7.48 19.77
N MET A 179 -16.05 6.62 18.85
CA MET A 179 -15.04 6.96 17.83
C MET A 179 -15.65 7.12 16.44
N GLY A 180 -16.98 7.08 16.33
CA GLY A 180 -17.69 7.19 15.04
C GLY A 180 -17.53 5.97 14.13
N TRP A 181 -17.12 4.83 14.67
CA TRP A 181 -17.02 3.56 13.94
C TRP A 181 -18.27 2.71 14.21
N LYS A 182 -19.07 2.47 13.16
CA LYS A 182 -20.27 1.64 13.19
C LYS A 182 -20.31 0.71 11.98
N GLY A 183 -20.54 -0.57 12.18
CA GLY A 183 -20.54 -1.58 11.14
C GLY A 183 -19.18 -1.72 10.44
N ALA A 184 -18.11 -1.39 11.12
CA ALA A 184 -16.76 -1.53 10.59
C ALA A 184 -16.40 -3.01 10.48
N CYS A 185 -15.70 -3.39 9.40
CA CYS A 185 -15.23 -4.76 9.21
C CYS A 185 -13.77 -4.90 9.63
N ILE A 186 -13.48 -5.95 10.37
CA ILE A 186 -12.10 -6.33 10.75
C ILE A 186 -11.77 -7.68 10.14
N SER A 187 -10.64 -7.78 9.47
CA SER A 187 -9.99 -9.03 9.07
C SER A 187 -8.73 -9.21 9.90
N ILE A 188 -8.54 -10.42 10.44
CA ILE A 188 -7.34 -10.82 11.16
C ILE A 188 -6.37 -11.41 10.14
N ILE A 189 -5.20 -10.81 9.97
CA ILE A 189 -4.19 -11.25 9.01
C ILE A 189 -3.01 -11.92 9.70
N GLY A 190 -2.39 -12.89 9.04
CA GLY A 190 -1.20 -13.58 9.55
C GLY A 190 -1.08 -15.05 9.21
N GLN A 191 -2.02 -15.65 8.49
CA GLN A 191 -1.95 -17.06 8.09
C GLN A 191 -0.85 -17.31 7.05
N ALA A 192 -0.60 -16.35 6.16
CA ALA A 192 0.46 -16.44 5.17
C ALA A 192 1.88 -16.27 5.76
N GLU A 193 2.01 -15.95 7.05
CA GLU A 193 3.27 -15.72 7.76
C GLU A 193 4.10 -14.52 7.28
N ASP A 194 3.58 -13.73 6.34
CA ASP A 194 4.28 -12.56 5.78
C ASP A 194 3.96 -11.29 6.56
N THR A 195 2.69 -11.05 6.87
CA THR A 195 2.21 -9.87 7.58
C THR A 195 1.22 -10.28 8.66
N PHE A 196 1.34 -9.71 9.86
CA PHE A 196 0.50 -10.05 11.01
C PHE A 196 -0.24 -8.82 11.49
N GLY A 197 -1.52 -8.97 11.87
CA GLY A 197 -2.25 -7.87 12.45
C GLY A 197 -3.75 -7.86 12.19
N LEU A 198 -4.30 -6.63 12.10
CA LEU A 198 -5.70 -6.37 11.79
C LEU A 198 -5.82 -5.40 10.62
N LEU A 199 -6.70 -5.70 9.68
CA LEU A 199 -7.18 -4.74 8.68
C LEU A 199 -8.58 -4.27 9.09
N LEU A 200 -8.76 -2.96 9.14
CA LEU A 200 -10.02 -2.33 9.49
C LEU A 200 -10.56 -1.55 8.29
N PHE A 201 -11.80 -1.82 7.95
CA PHE A 201 -12.54 -1.17 6.88
C PHE A 201 -13.77 -0.47 7.45
N ARG A 202 -14.16 0.65 6.88
CA ARG A 202 -15.33 1.41 7.34
C ARG A 202 -16.65 0.66 7.15
N SER A 203 -16.69 -0.29 6.21
CA SER A 203 -17.88 -1.07 5.88
C SER A 203 -17.52 -2.42 5.26
N LEU A 204 -18.50 -3.33 5.19
CA LEU A 204 -18.39 -4.57 4.43
C LEU A 204 -18.17 -4.30 2.93
N ALA A 205 -18.76 -3.22 2.40
CA ALA A 205 -18.56 -2.86 0.99
C ALA A 205 -17.09 -2.51 0.70
N ASP A 206 -16.43 -1.77 1.59
CA ASP A 206 -15.00 -1.45 1.46
C ASP A 206 -14.13 -2.71 1.53
N PHE A 207 -14.42 -3.61 2.47
CA PHE A 207 -13.72 -4.89 2.57
C PHE A 207 -13.86 -5.71 1.28
N LEU A 208 -15.10 -5.87 0.77
CA LEU A 208 -15.33 -6.61 -0.46
C LEU A 208 -14.68 -5.97 -1.69
N GLN A 209 -14.63 -4.64 -1.73
CA GLN A 209 -13.91 -3.92 -2.79
C GLN A 209 -12.41 -4.18 -2.72
N PHE A 210 -11.83 -4.13 -1.53
CA PHE A 210 -10.41 -4.44 -1.30
C PHE A 210 -10.05 -5.86 -1.76
N VAL A 211 -10.84 -6.87 -1.37
CA VAL A 211 -10.64 -8.26 -1.78
C VAL A 211 -10.71 -8.41 -3.30
N ARG A 212 -11.73 -7.81 -3.95
CA ARG A 212 -11.87 -7.85 -5.43
C ARG A 212 -10.70 -7.22 -6.16
N LEU A 213 -10.10 -6.18 -5.60
CA LEU A 213 -8.90 -5.57 -6.17
C LEU A 213 -7.69 -6.50 -6.04
N GLY A 214 -7.54 -7.15 -4.88
CA GLY A 214 -6.52 -8.18 -4.67
C GLY A 214 -6.63 -9.32 -5.67
N ASP A 215 -7.85 -9.84 -5.89
CA ASP A 215 -8.11 -10.91 -6.87
C ASP A 215 -7.75 -10.50 -8.31
N LYS A 216 -8.07 -9.25 -8.69
CA LYS A 216 -7.72 -8.73 -10.02
C LYS A 216 -6.21 -8.62 -10.21
N VAL A 217 -5.48 -8.18 -9.20
CA VAL A 217 -4.01 -8.13 -9.23
C VAL A 217 -3.43 -9.53 -9.32
N ALA A 218 -3.95 -10.48 -8.55
CA ALA A 218 -3.53 -11.89 -8.61
C ALA A 218 -3.82 -12.52 -9.98
N ALA A 219 -4.89 -12.09 -10.65
CA ALA A 219 -5.25 -12.51 -12.02
C ALA A 219 -4.44 -11.80 -13.13
N GLY A 220 -3.44 -10.99 -12.77
CA GLY A 220 -2.57 -10.32 -13.74
C GLY A 220 -3.08 -8.97 -14.26
N SER A 221 -4.15 -8.42 -13.66
CA SER A 221 -4.56 -7.05 -13.96
C SER A 221 -3.53 -6.04 -13.44
N ARG A 222 -3.43 -4.88 -14.09
CA ARG A 222 -2.56 -3.78 -13.62
C ARG A 222 -2.81 -3.51 -12.14
N ARG A 223 -1.75 -3.47 -11.36
CA ARG A 223 -1.79 -3.07 -9.95
C ARG A 223 -2.34 -1.65 -9.87
N THR A 224 -3.42 -1.45 -9.14
CA THR A 224 -3.84 -0.09 -8.76
C THR A 224 -2.84 0.43 -7.76
N ALA A 225 -2.48 1.71 -7.84
CA ALA A 225 -1.47 2.32 -6.97
C ALA A 225 -1.89 2.43 -5.49
N GLY A 226 -3.04 1.89 -5.13
CA GLY A 226 -3.55 1.95 -3.76
C GLY A 226 -4.58 0.87 -3.46
N PRO A 227 -5.02 0.79 -2.20
CA PRO A 227 -6.00 -0.21 -1.75
C PRO A 227 -7.39 0.01 -2.36
N GLY A 228 -7.63 1.12 -3.10
CA GLY A 228 -8.90 1.47 -3.70
C GLY A 228 -10.02 1.85 -2.71
N VAL A 229 -9.74 1.69 -1.42
CA VAL A 229 -10.60 2.03 -0.29
C VAL A 229 -9.75 2.62 0.83
N PRO A 230 -10.31 3.44 1.74
CA PRO A 230 -9.59 3.84 2.94
C PRO A 230 -9.23 2.60 3.77
N LEU A 231 -7.97 2.45 4.11
CA LEU A 231 -7.47 1.35 4.91
C LEU A 231 -6.89 1.87 6.22
N PHE A 232 -7.32 1.27 7.32
CA PHE A 232 -6.68 1.40 8.61
C PHE A 232 -6.16 0.02 9.00
N SER A 233 -4.85 -0.11 9.20
CA SER A 233 -4.27 -1.39 9.59
C SER A 233 -3.39 -1.27 10.82
N ILE A 234 -3.37 -2.33 11.62
CA ILE A 234 -2.50 -2.52 12.76
C ILE A 234 -1.60 -3.69 12.42
N ASN A 235 -0.32 -3.44 12.27
CA ASN A 235 0.63 -4.43 11.79
C ASN A 235 1.71 -4.71 12.82
N PHE A 236 2.37 -5.87 12.69
CA PHE A 236 3.47 -6.33 13.54
C PHE A 236 4.63 -6.77 12.67
N ASP A 237 5.69 -5.96 12.60
CA ASP A 237 6.85 -6.26 11.77
C ASP A 237 8.16 -6.09 12.52
N ARG A 238 9.21 -6.69 11.99
CA ARG A 238 10.55 -6.49 12.53
C ARG A 238 11.06 -5.10 12.11
N PRO A 239 11.70 -4.34 13.01
CA PRO A 239 12.19 -3.01 12.69
C PRO A 239 13.10 -2.93 11.45
N ARG A 240 13.79 -4.01 11.12
CA ARG A 240 14.67 -4.08 9.95
C ARG A 240 13.91 -4.21 8.62
N ASP A 241 12.66 -4.68 8.69
CA ASP A 241 11.83 -4.97 7.52
C ASP A 241 10.88 -3.78 7.21
N LEU A 242 10.95 -2.72 8.05
CA LEU A 242 10.13 -1.51 7.94
C LEU A 242 10.96 -0.30 7.53
N PRO A 243 10.51 0.52 6.57
CA PRO A 243 11.03 1.88 6.41
C PRO A 243 10.88 2.63 7.75
N GLY A 244 11.92 3.29 8.24
CA GLY A 244 11.86 4.00 9.54
C GLY A 244 11.74 3.13 10.80
N GLY A 245 11.72 1.81 10.68
CA GLY A 245 11.56 0.88 11.82
C GLY A 245 12.63 1.01 12.90
N LYS A 246 13.84 1.46 12.57
CA LYS A 246 14.89 1.79 13.55
C LYS A 246 14.48 2.95 14.46
N LYS A 247 13.79 3.96 13.90
CA LYS A 247 13.28 5.13 14.65
C LYS A 247 12.15 4.69 15.58
N LEU A 248 11.21 3.89 15.08
CA LEU A 248 10.13 3.30 15.86
C LEU A 248 10.66 2.46 17.04
N ALA A 249 11.62 1.58 16.78
CA ALA A 249 12.26 0.78 17.84
C ALA A 249 13.04 1.64 18.84
N LYS A 250 13.64 2.75 18.42
CA LYS A 250 14.31 3.71 19.30
C LYS A 250 13.29 4.44 20.18
N GLU A 251 12.18 4.89 19.61
CA GLU A 251 11.07 5.52 20.34
C GLU A 251 10.47 4.55 21.37
N ALA A 252 10.16 3.34 20.96
CA ALA A 252 9.63 2.31 21.86
C ALA A 252 10.58 2.10 23.08
N ARG A 253 11.89 2.01 22.86
CA ARG A 253 12.87 1.87 23.95
C ARG A 253 12.94 3.11 24.83
N ALA A 254 12.92 4.31 24.24
CA ALA A 254 13.03 5.56 24.98
C ALA A 254 11.83 5.77 25.94
N HIS A 255 10.66 5.28 25.56
CA HIS A 255 9.44 5.35 26.37
C HIS A 255 9.19 4.08 27.20
N GLY A 256 10.07 3.08 27.15
CA GLY A 256 9.88 1.82 27.85
C GLY A 256 8.72 0.97 27.28
N PHE A 257 8.33 1.22 26.03
CA PHE A 257 7.31 0.41 25.37
C PHE A 257 7.90 -0.97 25.08
N PHE A 258 7.08 -1.96 25.31
CA PHE A 258 7.49 -3.34 25.07
C PHE A 258 7.45 -3.65 23.56
N THR A 259 8.42 -4.40 23.09
CA THR A 259 8.39 -5.04 21.77
C THR A 259 7.93 -6.49 21.94
N GLY A 260 7.28 -7.04 20.91
CA GLY A 260 6.76 -8.40 20.97
C GLY A 260 7.85 -9.47 21.15
N PRO A 261 7.47 -10.71 21.50
CA PRO A 261 8.41 -11.80 21.83
C PRO A 261 9.35 -12.16 20.68
N GLN A 262 9.01 -11.81 19.44
CA GLN A 262 9.86 -12.02 18.26
C GLN A 262 10.63 -10.76 17.83
N GLY A 263 10.64 -9.71 18.67
CA GLY A 263 11.26 -8.43 18.37
C GLY A 263 10.51 -7.62 17.33
N ARG A 264 9.23 -7.96 17.05
CA ARG A 264 8.36 -7.16 16.22
C ARG A 264 7.92 -5.92 16.96
N VAL A 265 7.68 -4.85 16.20
CA VAL A 265 7.09 -3.61 16.71
C VAL A 265 5.70 -3.44 16.11
N PRO A 266 4.70 -3.13 16.93
CA PRO A 266 3.38 -2.82 16.42
C PRO A 266 3.37 -1.39 15.84
N TYR A 267 2.61 -1.20 14.77
CA TYR A 267 2.39 0.11 14.19
C TYR A 267 1.03 0.23 13.52
N ILE A 268 0.58 1.47 13.36
CA ILE A 268 -0.66 1.80 12.66
C ILE A 268 -0.29 2.34 11.29
N LEU A 269 -0.90 1.80 10.24
CA LEU A 269 -0.81 2.31 8.88
C LEU A 269 -2.20 2.77 8.43
N LYS A 270 -2.30 4.02 8.01
CA LYS A 270 -3.52 4.62 7.47
C LYS A 270 -3.29 5.01 6.03
N LEU A 271 -4.04 4.43 5.12
CA LEU A 271 -3.94 4.72 3.69
C LEU A 271 -5.26 5.28 3.16
N SER A 272 -5.15 6.30 2.33
CA SER A 272 -6.26 6.70 1.45
C SER A 272 -6.48 5.65 0.35
N PRO A 273 -7.59 5.72 -0.41
CA PRO A 273 -7.79 4.86 -1.58
C PRO A 273 -6.63 4.87 -2.58
N ASP A 274 -5.93 5.98 -2.70
CA ASP A 274 -4.79 6.17 -3.60
C ASP A 274 -3.43 5.87 -2.93
N ALA A 275 -3.44 5.13 -1.81
CA ALA A 275 -2.28 4.77 -1.01
C ALA A 275 -1.47 5.95 -0.44
N VAL A 276 -2.12 7.09 -0.22
CA VAL A 276 -1.48 8.18 0.54
C VAL A 276 -1.55 7.85 2.02
N GLU A 277 -0.38 7.74 2.64
CA GLU A 277 -0.25 7.48 4.07
C GLU A 277 -0.54 8.76 4.89
N SER A 278 -1.18 8.60 6.02
CA SER A 278 -1.38 9.67 7.01
C SER A 278 -0.93 9.24 8.39
N SER A 279 -0.44 10.21 9.18
CA SER A 279 0.01 9.97 10.56
C SER A 279 -1.13 9.47 11.44
N ALA A 280 -0.81 8.57 12.35
CA ALA A 280 -1.73 8.14 13.40
C ALA A 280 -1.87 9.24 14.47
N THR A 281 -3.12 9.50 14.87
CA THR A 281 -3.48 10.44 15.93
C THR A 281 -3.64 9.72 17.27
N THR A 282 -3.79 10.48 18.35
CA THR A 282 -4.13 9.94 19.68
C THR A 282 -5.38 9.06 19.62
N ASP A 283 -6.41 9.50 18.88
CA ASP A 283 -7.64 8.75 18.73
C ASP A 283 -7.45 7.47 17.91
N ASP A 284 -6.58 7.47 16.92
CA ASP A 284 -6.23 6.25 16.18
C ASP A 284 -5.56 5.21 17.09
N TYR A 285 -4.66 5.62 17.98
CA TYR A 285 -4.08 4.72 18.98
C TYR A 285 -5.10 4.19 19.98
N ARG A 286 -6.07 5.02 20.41
CA ARG A 286 -7.18 4.58 21.27
C ARG A 286 -8.08 3.58 20.58
N LEU A 287 -8.45 3.84 19.31
CA LEU A 287 -9.22 2.92 18.48
C LEU A 287 -8.51 1.60 18.30
N ALA A 288 -7.23 1.64 17.92
CA ALA A 288 -6.41 0.44 17.74
C ALA A 288 -6.31 -0.39 19.03
N THR A 289 -6.11 0.26 20.17
CA THR A 289 -6.13 -0.40 21.50
C THR A 289 -7.44 -1.11 21.73
N ALA A 290 -8.56 -0.42 21.50
CA ALA A 290 -9.90 -0.95 21.72
C ALA A 290 -10.18 -2.16 20.81
N CYS A 291 -9.86 -2.07 19.53
CA CYS A 291 -10.02 -3.17 18.58
C CYS A 291 -9.14 -4.37 18.92
N LEU A 292 -7.86 -4.17 19.22
CA LEU A 292 -6.95 -5.27 19.60
C LEU A 292 -7.46 -6.03 20.81
N VAL A 293 -7.87 -5.33 21.88
CA VAL A 293 -8.34 -5.96 23.12
C VAL A 293 -9.68 -6.67 22.91
N ALA A 294 -10.61 -6.04 22.20
CA ALA A 294 -11.94 -6.63 22.00
C ALA A 294 -11.89 -7.86 21.09
N VAL A 295 -11.13 -7.77 19.97
CA VAL A 295 -10.98 -8.91 19.04
C VAL A 295 -10.22 -10.06 19.70
N ASP A 296 -9.15 -9.79 20.46
CA ASP A 296 -8.42 -10.82 21.20
C ASP A 296 -9.34 -11.61 22.14
N ARG A 297 -10.13 -10.88 22.95
CA ARG A 297 -11.09 -11.49 23.87
C ARG A 297 -12.17 -12.27 23.14
N PHE A 298 -12.69 -11.73 22.05
CA PHE A 298 -13.72 -12.39 21.26
C PHE A 298 -13.22 -13.70 20.67
N VAL A 299 -12.04 -13.71 20.05
CA VAL A 299 -11.43 -14.91 19.46
C VAL A 299 -11.11 -15.96 20.54
N GLU A 300 -10.63 -15.51 21.71
CA GLU A 300 -10.34 -16.41 22.84
C GLU A 300 -11.60 -17.12 23.36
N ARG A 301 -12.73 -16.37 23.47
CA ARG A 301 -13.99 -16.92 24.01
C ARG A 301 -14.79 -17.75 23.02
N HIS A 302 -14.64 -17.49 21.76
CA HIS A 302 -15.44 -18.06 20.68
C HIS A 302 -14.60 -18.80 19.66
N GLU A 303 -13.58 -19.53 20.10
CA GLU A 303 -12.63 -20.24 19.22
C GLU A 303 -13.33 -21.22 18.27
N GLU A 304 -14.44 -21.82 18.71
CA GLU A 304 -15.26 -22.73 17.91
C GLU A 304 -15.87 -22.09 16.65
N LEU A 305 -16.11 -20.77 16.65
CA LEU A 305 -16.61 -20.05 15.47
C LEU A 305 -15.63 -20.10 14.31
N PHE A 306 -14.34 -20.15 14.64
CA PHE A 306 -13.26 -20.14 13.67
C PHE A 306 -12.88 -21.54 13.18
N ALA A 307 -13.43 -22.60 13.80
CA ALA A 307 -13.23 -23.99 13.42
C ALA A 307 -14.16 -24.48 12.29
N GLY A 308 -14.86 -23.58 11.59
CA GLY A 308 -15.65 -23.88 10.39
C GLY A 308 -17.06 -24.46 10.67
N LYS A 309 -17.57 -24.33 11.87
CA LYS A 309 -18.98 -24.71 12.16
C LYS A 309 -19.89 -23.51 11.88
N PRO A 310 -20.96 -23.66 11.11
CA PRO A 310 -21.96 -22.62 10.96
C PRO A 310 -22.66 -22.43 12.30
N LEU A 311 -22.46 -21.29 12.91
CA LEU A 311 -23.09 -20.90 14.17
C LEU A 311 -24.02 -19.71 13.94
N GLN A 312 -24.93 -19.49 14.87
CA GLN A 312 -25.74 -18.27 14.85
C GLN A 312 -24.83 -17.06 15.05
N PRO A 313 -25.17 -15.89 14.50
CA PRO A 313 -24.45 -14.67 14.76
C PRO A 313 -24.25 -14.44 16.25
N ILE A 314 -23.03 -14.16 16.66
CA ILE A 314 -22.69 -13.87 18.06
C ILE A 314 -22.26 -12.42 18.19
N GLU A 315 -22.84 -11.71 19.14
CA GLU A 315 -22.48 -10.36 19.51
C GLU A 315 -21.90 -10.34 20.94
N GLU A 316 -20.76 -9.73 21.11
CA GLU A 316 -20.14 -9.50 22.42
C GLU A 316 -19.85 -8.02 22.64
N ARG A 317 -20.29 -7.49 23.79
CA ARG A 317 -20.00 -6.12 24.23
C ARG A 317 -18.93 -6.13 25.30
N SER A 318 -17.98 -5.22 25.16
CA SER A 318 -16.91 -5.04 26.16
C SER A 318 -16.59 -3.57 26.36
N SER A 319 -16.25 -3.22 27.60
CA SER A 319 -15.61 -1.95 27.92
C SER A 319 -14.10 -2.16 27.88
N VAL A 320 -13.41 -1.34 27.11
CA VAL A 320 -11.96 -1.40 26.96
C VAL A 320 -11.36 -0.11 27.52
N PRO A 321 -10.52 -0.19 28.56
CA PRO A 321 -9.83 0.98 29.07
C PRO A 321 -8.80 1.49 28.06
N THR A 322 -8.85 2.80 27.78
CA THR A 322 -7.92 3.49 26.92
C THR A 322 -7.41 4.78 27.58
N ALA A 323 -6.35 5.35 27.07
CA ALA A 323 -5.93 6.68 27.49
C ALA A 323 -7.03 7.70 27.14
N GLY A 324 -7.57 8.38 28.16
CA GLY A 324 -8.67 9.31 28.01
C GLY A 324 -10.07 8.69 28.23
N GLY A 325 -10.16 7.49 28.81
CA GLY A 325 -11.38 6.82 29.26
C GLY A 325 -11.70 5.53 28.51
N ASP A 326 -12.67 4.83 29.05
CA ASP A 326 -13.13 3.55 28.52
C ASP A 326 -13.89 3.73 27.22
N LEU A 327 -13.67 2.83 26.28
CA LEU A 327 -14.41 2.73 25.03
C LEU A 327 -15.31 1.48 25.06
N GLU A 328 -16.60 1.67 24.79
CA GLU A 328 -17.49 0.55 24.50
C GLU A 328 -17.18 0.02 23.10
N VAL A 329 -16.97 -1.29 23.01
CA VAL A 329 -16.71 -2.00 21.76
C VAL A 329 -17.70 -3.15 21.65
N VAL A 330 -18.38 -3.26 20.53
CA VAL A 330 -19.23 -4.38 20.18
C VAL A 330 -18.56 -5.15 19.06
N VAL A 331 -18.32 -6.44 19.27
CA VAL A 331 -17.77 -7.35 18.25
C VAL A 331 -18.85 -8.34 17.87
N THR A 332 -19.11 -8.46 16.58
CA THR A 332 -20.09 -9.39 16.03
C THR A 332 -19.43 -10.30 14.99
N CYS A 333 -19.64 -11.60 15.11
CA CYS A 333 -19.38 -12.55 14.02
C CYS A 333 -20.73 -12.78 13.32
N PRO A 334 -20.89 -12.31 12.06
CA PRO A 334 -22.16 -12.36 11.33
C PRO A 334 -22.55 -13.77 10.87
#